data_18700cad3e13731284f7c2750a2bc949
#
_entry.id   18700cad3e13731284f7c2750a2bc949
#
_cell.length_a   1.000
_cell.length_b   1.000
_cell.length_c   1.000
_cell.angle_alpha   90.00
_cell.angle_beta   90.00
_cell.angle_gamma   90.00
#
_symmetry.space_group_name_H-M   'P 1'
#
loop_
_entity.id
_entity.type
_entity.pdbx_description
1 polymer ?
#
loop_
_entity_poly.entity_id
_entity_poly.type
_entity_poly.pdbx_seq_one_letter_code
_entity_poly.pdbx_strand_id
1 'polypeptide(L)'
;MHRPYHCMKKIFFIFIIFLTACAPAAPISTPQVVKAYATSSAQPWLTDLYSCASASVVINLTDSQSADISIRMGESAGLTTPAFQIGTDDILVAVHPQTGVGSLTIEQVRQLFTGQAANWKDVGGNDVPVQVWTYSSDEDIQQIFDDTVLAGQPVTSLARLAVSAQTMSDSIGANPGSVGVLTRRWKAGNTREALVVASAPVLVITKSEPQGAIKDLIACLQKK
;
A
#
# COMPACT_ATOMS: atom_id res chain seq x y z
N MET A 1 77.33 -75.42 -0.83
CA MET A 1 75.94 -75.77 -1.29
C MET A 1 74.98 -75.01 -0.44
N HIS A 2 74.56 -73.86 -0.87
CA HIS A 2 73.43 -73.10 -0.28
C HIS A 2 72.68 -72.40 -1.39
N ARG A 3 71.42 -72.76 -1.58
CA ARG A 3 70.47 -72.08 -2.45
C ARG A 3 69.79 -70.95 -1.63
N PRO A 4 69.63 -69.74 -2.17
CA PRO A 4 68.76 -68.72 -1.60
C PRO A 4 67.33 -68.80 -2.11
N TYR A 5 66.36 -68.77 -1.20
CA TYR A 5 64.94 -68.66 -1.54
C TYR A 5 64.59 -67.25 -1.91
N HIS A 6 64.01 -67.06 -3.10
CA HIS A 6 63.39 -65.79 -3.53
C HIS A 6 61.97 -65.66 -2.91
N CYS A 7 61.86 -64.68 -2.02
CA CYS A 7 60.57 -64.23 -1.48
C CYS A 7 59.92 -63.28 -2.44
N MET A 8 58.89 -63.76 -3.15
CA MET A 8 58.11 -62.93 -4.14
C MET A 8 57.03 -62.22 -3.38
N LYS A 9 57.25 -60.88 -3.13
CA LYS A 9 56.25 -59.96 -2.56
C LYS A 9 55.13 -59.69 -3.62
N LYS A 10 53.92 -60.20 -3.36
CA LYS A 10 52.72 -59.88 -4.10
C LYS A 10 52.26 -58.47 -3.69
N ILE A 11 52.41 -57.48 -4.57
CA ILE A 11 51.87 -56.17 -4.40
C ILE A 11 50.40 -56.23 -4.83
N PHE A 12 49.48 -56.06 -3.89
CA PHE A 12 48.05 -55.97 -4.10
C PHE A 12 47.73 -54.51 -4.41
N PHE A 13 47.48 -54.19 -5.69
CA PHE A 13 47.00 -52.89 -6.14
C PHE A 13 45.51 -52.78 -5.77
N ILE A 14 45.15 -52.01 -4.74
CA ILE A 14 43.76 -51.66 -4.43
C ILE A 14 43.36 -50.54 -5.36
N PHE A 15 42.51 -50.83 -6.35
CA PHE A 15 41.91 -49.86 -7.26
C PHE A 15 40.70 -49.23 -6.56
N ILE A 16 40.90 -48.03 -5.97
CA ILE A 16 39.79 -47.22 -5.39
C ILE A 16 39.02 -46.60 -6.54
N ILE A 17 37.85 -47.15 -6.85
CA ILE A 17 36.90 -46.54 -7.81
C ILE A 17 36.19 -45.40 -7.09
N PHE A 18 36.56 -44.15 -7.41
CA PHE A 18 35.78 -42.95 -7.04
C PHE A 18 34.50 -42.92 -7.87
N LEU A 19 33.38 -43.35 -7.26
CA LEU A 19 32.05 -43.06 -7.80
C LEU A 19 31.72 -41.56 -7.59
N THR A 20 31.97 -40.74 -8.60
CA THR A 20 31.44 -39.37 -8.63
C THR A 20 29.93 -39.45 -8.82
N ALA A 21 29.17 -39.34 -7.73
CA ALA A 21 27.73 -39.17 -7.78
C ALA A 21 27.46 -37.77 -8.34
N CYS A 22 27.03 -37.68 -9.62
CA CYS A 22 26.38 -36.49 -10.13
C CYS A 22 25.06 -36.30 -9.38
N ALA A 23 25.01 -35.38 -8.41
CA ALA A 23 23.75 -34.94 -7.82
C ALA A 23 22.93 -34.25 -8.93
N PRO A 24 21.67 -34.64 -9.15
CA PRO A 24 20.82 -33.91 -10.11
C PRO A 24 20.72 -32.44 -9.65
N ALA A 25 21.01 -31.50 -10.56
CA ALA A 25 20.81 -30.09 -10.31
C ALA A 25 19.33 -29.87 -9.95
N ALA A 26 19.06 -29.22 -8.81
CA ALA A 26 17.71 -28.87 -8.45
C ALA A 26 17.07 -28.07 -9.58
N PRO A 27 15.81 -28.32 -9.96
CA PRO A 27 15.14 -27.60 -11.01
C PRO A 27 15.15 -26.11 -10.65
N ILE A 28 15.67 -25.26 -11.53
CA ILE A 28 15.60 -23.80 -11.41
C ILE A 28 14.12 -23.45 -11.63
N SER A 29 13.39 -23.24 -10.54
CA SER A 29 12.02 -22.76 -10.62
C SER A 29 12.04 -21.32 -11.14
N THR A 30 11.43 -21.05 -12.29
CA THR A 30 11.23 -19.70 -12.79
C THR A 30 10.36 -18.94 -11.78
N PRO A 31 10.75 -17.72 -11.36
CA PRO A 31 9.95 -16.92 -10.44
C PRO A 31 8.54 -16.68 -11.02
N GLN A 32 7.53 -16.81 -10.17
CA GLN A 32 6.16 -16.48 -10.52
C GLN A 32 6.01 -14.97 -10.48
N VAL A 33 5.53 -14.37 -11.59
CA VAL A 33 5.22 -12.93 -11.65
C VAL A 33 3.79 -12.73 -11.19
N VAL A 34 3.60 -11.86 -10.19
CA VAL A 34 2.29 -11.40 -9.70
C VAL A 34 2.14 -9.92 -10.06
N LYS A 35 1.14 -9.59 -10.85
CA LYS A 35 0.82 -8.21 -11.23
C LYS A 35 -0.02 -7.57 -10.12
N ALA A 36 0.45 -6.46 -9.59
CA ALA A 36 -0.19 -5.75 -8.50
C ALA A 36 -0.55 -4.31 -8.87
N TYR A 37 -1.68 -3.85 -8.36
CA TYR A 37 -2.12 -2.47 -8.40
C TYR A 37 -2.44 -2.00 -6.97
N ALA A 38 -2.23 -0.73 -6.69
CA ALA A 38 -2.70 -0.10 -5.47
C ALA A 38 -3.27 1.28 -5.81
N THR A 39 -4.43 1.62 -5.23
CA THR A 39 -4.97 2.99 -5.29
C THR A 39 -3.99 3.96 -4.62
N SER A 40 -4.12 5.26 -4.90
CA SER A 40 -3.21 6.27 -4.34
C SER A 40 -3.14 6.20 -2.81
N SER A 41 -4.27 5.99 -2.15
CA SER A 41 -4.39 5.89 -0.70
C SER A 41 -3.75 4.62 -0.13
N ALA A 42 -3.78 3.51 -0.90
CA ALA A 42 -3.28 2.20 -0.48
C ALA A 42 -1.81 1.94 -0.85
N GLN A 43 -1.13 2.84 -1.56
CA GLN A 43 0.28 2.65 -1.95
C GLN A 43 1.24 2.32 -0.79
N PRO A 44 1.10 2.86 0.44
CA PRO A 44 1.98 2.50 1.55
C PRO A 44 1.97 1.00 1.89
N TRP A 45 0.88 0.29 1.57
CA TRP A 45 0.73 -1.14 1.78
C TRP A 45 1.55 -2.00 0.79
N LEU A 46 2.05 -1.40 -0.29
CA LEU A 46 2.97 -2.07 -1.21
C LEU A 46 4.27 -2.50 -0.50
N THR A 47 4.73 -1.76 0.50
CA THR A 47 5.90 -2.15 1.30
C THR A 47 5.65 -3.48 2.02
N ASP A 48 4.46 -3.66 2.57
CA ASP A 48 4.08 -4.92 3.21
C ASP A 48 3.96 -6.05 2.18
N LEU A 49 3.39 -5.75 1.00
CA LEU A 49 3.30 -6.70 -0.10
C LEU A 49 4.70 -7.19 -0.54
N TYR A 50 5.64 -6.28 -0.77
CA TYR A 50 7.02 -6.64 -1.12
C TYR A 50 7.70 -7.46 -0.03
N SER A 51 7.46 -7.14 1.25
CA SER A 51 8.04 -7.91 2.36
C SER A 51 7.45 -9.32 2.49
N CYS A 52 6.26 -9.55 1.93
CA CYS A 52 5.62 -10.87 1.86
C CYS A 52 6.05 -11.70 0.64
N ALA A 53 6.70 -11.09 -0.35
CA ALA A 53 7.14 -11.81 -1.53
C ALA A 53 8.32 -12.74 -1.19
N SER A 54 8.16 -14.05 -1.48
CA SER A 54 9.26 -15.01 -1.39
C SER A 54 10.25 -14.84 -2.54
N ALA A 55 11.43 -15.47 -2.45
CA ALA A 55 12.44 -15.44 -3.51
C ALA A 55 11.95 -15.99 -4.87
N SER A 56 10.85 -16.76 -4.86
CA SER A 56 10.22 -17.33 -6.06
C SER A 56 9.09 -16.46 -6.63
N VAL A 57 8.83 -15.27 -6.07
CA VAL A 57 7.75 -14.36 -6.48
C VAL A 57 8.32 -13.00 -6.85
N VAL A 58 7.96 -12.50 -8.02
CA VAL A 58 8.28 -11.15 -8.48
C VAL A 58 6.99 -10.34 -8.54
N ILE A 59 6.94 -9.24 -7.81
CA ILE A 59 5.82 -8.29 -7.87
C ILE A 59 6.07 -7.29 -8.99
N ASN A 60 5.14 -7.21 -9.94
CA ASN A 60 5.16 -6.25 -11.03
C ASN A 60 3.98 -5.29 -10.90
N LEU A 61 4.25 -4.00 -10.72
CA LEU A 61 3.19 -2.98 -10.66
C LEU A 61 2.61 -2.73 -12.05
N THR A 62 1.29 -2.63 -12.12
CA THR A 62 0.54 -2.44 -13.37
C THR A 62 -0.70 -1.55 -13.12
N ASP A 63 -1.52 -1.35 -14.15
CA ASP A 63 -2.84 -0.73 -14.03
C ASP A 63 -3.87 -1.66 -13.38
N SER A 64 -5.00 -1.09 -12.92
CA SER A 64 -6.05 -1.83 -12.21
C SER A 64 -6.70 -2.94 -13.03
N GLN A 65 -6.76 -2.81 -14.37
CA GLN A 65 -7.42 -3.78 -15.26
C GLN A 65 -6.53 -5.01 -15.47
N SER A 66 -5.22 -4.81 -15.57
CA SER A 66 -4.23 -5.85 -15.80
C SER A 66 -3.79 -6.58 -14.53
N ALA A 67 -4.07 -6.01 -13.33
CA ALA A 67 -3.62 -6.55 -12.06
C ALA A 67 -4.24 -7.93 -11.74
N ASP A 68 -3.42 -8.81 -11.15
CA ASP A 68 -3.89 -10.06 -10.55
C ASP A 68 -4.43 -9.81 -9.14
N ILE A 69 -3.83 -8.83 -8.44
CA ILE A 69 -4.26 -8.33 -7.12
C ILE A 69 -4.35 -6.80 -7.15
N SER A 70 -5.40 -6.27 -6.55
CA SER A 70 -5.59 -4.82 -6.38
C SER A 70 -5.74 -4.50 -4.89
N ILE A 71 -4.94 -3.56 -4.39
CA ILE A 71 -5.02 -3.10 -3.00
C ILE A 71 -5.75 -1.76 -2.99
N ARG A 72 -6.79 -1.64 -2.15
CA ARG A 72 -7.58 -0.43 -2.03
C ARG A 72 -8.15 -0.25 -0.63
N MET A 73 -8.63 0.95 -0.35
CA MET A 73 -9.38 1.24 0.88
C MET A 73 -10.88 1.09 0.64
N GLY A 74 -11.56 0.54 1.64
CA GLY A 74 -13.01 0.36 1.59
C GLY A 74 -13.48 -0.62 0.53
N GLU A 75 -14.76 -0.93 0.57
CA GLU A 75 -15.42 -1.76 -0.43
C GLU A 75 -15.93 -0.89 -1.58
N SER A 76 -15.74 -1.34 -2.81
CA SER A 76 -16.41 -0.72 -3.96
C SER A 76 -17.89 -1.08 -3.96
N ALA A 77 -18.74 -0.15 -4.34
CA ALA A 77 -20.14 -0.46 -4.61
C ALA A 77 -20.23 -1.57 -5.68
N GLY A 78 -21.00 -2.62 -5.37
CA GLY A 78 -21.20 -3.75 -6.28
C GLY A 78 -20.01 -4.69 -6.43
N LEU A 79 -19.10 -4.74 -5.48
CA LEU A 79 -17.97 -5.70 -5.47
C LEU A 79 -18.51 -7.13 -5.50
N THR A 80 -18.19 -7.89 -6.55
CA THR A 80 -18.61 -9.28 -6.76
C THR A 80 -17.42 -10.25 -6.79
N THR A 81 -16.21 -9.75 -6.78
CA THR A 81 -14.98 -10.54 -6.80
C THR A 81 -14.45 -10.79 -5.39
N PRO A 82 -13.64 -11.84 -5.18
CA PRO A 82 -13.08 -12.10 -3.85
C PRO A 82 -12.27 -10.93 -3.31
N ALA A 83 -12.54 -10.56 -2.06
CA ALA A 83 -11.86 -9.50 -1.34
C ALA A 83 -11.40 -9.99 0.03
N PHE A 84 -10.19 -9.63 0.42
CA PHE A 84 -9.54 -10.09 1.64
C PHE A 84 -9.03 -8.88 2.42
N GLN A 85 -9.54 -8.69 3.62
CA GLN A 85 -9.05 -7.63 4.49
C GLN A 85 -7.64 -7.97 4.96
N ILE A 86 -6.71 -7.01 4.78
CA ILE A 86 -5.31 -7.11 5.19
C ILE A 86 -4.96 -6.15 6.33
N GLY A 87 -5.86 -5.24 6.67
CA GLY A 87 -5.70 -4.29 7.77
C GLY A 87 -6.79 -3.23 7.75
N THR A 88 -6.55 -2.17 8.50
CA THR A 88 -7.37 -0.95 8.54
C THR A 88 -6.45 0.27 8.50
N ASP A 89 -6.94 1.38 7.97
CA ASP A 89 -6.26 2.67 8.08
C ASP A 89 -7.29 3.77 8.36
N ASP A 90 -6.84 4.81 9.07
CA ASP A 90 -7.68 5.95 9.40
C ASP A 90 -7.62 6.98 8.28
N ILE A 91 -8.77 7.52 7.93
CA ILE A 91 -8.92 8.66 7.00
C ILE A 91 -8.96 9.94 7.84
N LEU A 92 -8.02 10.82 7.56
CA LEU A 92 -7.75 12.04 8.31
C LEU A 92 -8.05 13.27 7.47
N VAL A 93 -8.67 14.28 8.08
CA VAL A 93 -8.56 15.66 7.60
C VAL A 93 -7.23 16.21 8.10
N ALA A 94 -6.34 16.50 7.17
CA ALA A 94 -5.03 17.09 7.42
C ALA A 94 -5.02 18.56 7.02
N VAL A 95 -4.33 19.37 7.83
CA VAL A 95 -4.24 20.83 7.65
C VAL A 95 -2.79 21.30 7.76
N HIS A 96 -2.47 22.44 7.16
CA HIS A 96 -1.21 23.11 7.43
C HIS A 96 -1.20 23.67 8.87
N PRO A 97 -0.08 23.58 9.61
CA PRO A 97 -0.03 24.07 11.00
C PRO A 97 -0.37 25.55 11.19
N GLN A 98 -0.13 26.39 10.19
CA GLN A 98 -0.44 27.83 10.24
C GLN A 98 -1.93 28.16 10.14
N THR A 99 -2.80 27.18 9.90
CA THR A 99 -4.26 27.40 9.98
C THR A 99 -4.71 27.79 11.38
N GLY A 100 -3.92 27.44 12.42
CA GLY A 100 -4.19 27.79 13.82
C GLY A 100 -5.22 26.89 14.51
N VAL A 101 -5.86 25.94 13.79
CA VAL A 101 -6.84 25.02 14.39
C VAL A 101 -6.15 23.85 15.07
N GLY A 102 -6.66 23.46 16.25
CA GLY A 102 -6.20 22.25 16.97
C GLY A 102 -6.96 21.00 16.50
N SER A 103 -8.27 21.12 16.41
CA SER A 103 -9.20 20.07 15.96
C SER A 103 -10.39 20.72 15.26
N LEU A 104 -11.09 19.93 14.45
CA LEU A 104 -12.31 20.34 13.74
C LEU A 104 -13.43 19.35 14.02
N THR A 105 -14.67 19.82 13.95
CA THR A 105 -15.86 18.97 13.89
C THR A 105 -16.16 18.57 12.45
N ILE A 106 -16.95 17.53 12.24
CA ILE A 106 -17.41 17.13 10.89
C ILE A 106 -18.10 18.29 10.19
N GLU A 107 -18.91 19.05 10.90
CA GLU A 107 -19.63 20.21 10.33
C GLU A 107 -18.68 21.31 9.88
N GLN A 108 -17.65 21.63 10.66
CA GLN A 108 -16.63 22.60 10.25
C GLN A 108 -15.85 22.12 9.03
N VAL A 109 -15.52 20.82 8.96
CA VAL A 109 -14.87 20.23 7.77
C VAL A 109 -15.79 20.35 6.57
N ARG A 110 -17.09 20.05 6.70
CA ARG A 110 -18.08 20.22 5.63
C ARG A 110 -18.12 21.66 5.13
N GLN A 111 -18.19 22.65 6.03
CA GLN A 111 -18.20 24.08 5.68
C GLN A 111 -16.93 24.47 4.90
N LEU A 112 -15.75 23.97 5.29
CA LEU A 112 -14.50 24.22 4.56
C LEU A 112 -14.54 23.63 3.14
N PHE A 113 -14.90 22.34 3.02
CA PHE A 113 -14.86 21.64 1.74
C PHE A 113 -15.96 22.07 0.77
N THR A 114 -17.10 22.52 1.27
CA THR A 114 -18.17 23.10 0.42
C THR A 114 -17.95 24.58 0.08
N GLY A 115 -16.95 25.23 0.71
CA GLY A 115 -16.63 26.64 0.49
C GLY A 115 -17.55 27.61 1.25
N GLN A 116 -18.36 27.11 2.21
CA GLN A 116 -19.18 27.96 3.08
C GLN A 116 -18.29 28.75 4.06
N ALA A 117 -17.20 28.15 4.53
CA ALA A 117 -16.13 28.83 5.26
C ALA A 117 -14.95 29.06 4.30
N ALA A 118 -14.74 30.31 3.91
CA ALA A 118 -13.67 30.71 2.98
C ALA A 118 -12.40 31.21 3.70
N ASN A 119 -12.47 31.38 5.00
CA ASN A 119 -11.35 31.81 5.83
C ASN A 119 -11.30 30.94 7.09
N TRP A 120 -10.09 30.59 7.52
CA TRP A 120 -9.91 29.75 8.71
C TRP A 120 -10.49 30.35 9.99
N LYS A 121 -10.55 31.69 10.09
CA LYS A 121 -11.19 32.37 11.24
C LYS A 121 -12.68 32.00 11.38
N ASP A 122 -13.36 31.62 10.29
CA ASP A 122 -14.78 31.27 10.31
C ASP A 122 -15.03 29.95 11.06
N VAL A 123 -13.97 29.14 11.25
CA VAL A 123 -13.98 27.88 12.01
C VAL A 123 -13.05 27.89 13.24
N GLY A 124 -12.65 29.10 13.68
CA GLY A 124 -11.86 29.30 14.90
C GLY A 124 -10.35 29.23 14.70
N GLY A 125 -9.87 29.29 13.50
CA GLY A 125 -8.46 29.38 13.14
C GLY A 125 -7.93 30.80 12.98
N ASN A 126 -6.76 30.92 12.36
CA ASN A 126 -6.11 32.19 12.06
C ASN A 126 -6.79 32.90 10.88
N ASP A 127 -6.55 34.20 10.71
CA ASP A 127 -7.05 34.98 9.55
C ASP A 127 -6.23 34.64 8.31
N VAL A 128 -6.49 33.48 7.72
CA VAL A 128 -5.83 32.92 6.53
C VAL A 128 -6.90 32.38 5.60
N PRO A 129 -6.84 32.67 4.28
CA PRO A 129 -7.76 32.06 3.31
C PRO A 129 -7.66 30.54 3.28
N VAL A 130 -8.81 29.89 3.11
CA VAL A 130 -8.90 28.42 2.98
C VAL A 130 -8.48 28.00 1.56
N GLN A 131 -7.58 27.03 1.46
CA GLN A 131 -7.27 26.32 0.23
C GLN A 131 -7.61 24.84 0.38
N VAL A 132 -8.71 24.43 -0.23
CA VAL A 132 -9.13 23.01 -0.25
C VAL A 132 -8.35 22.25 -1.31
N TRP A 133 -7.90 21.05 -0.94
CA TRP A 133 -7.35 20.04 -1.83
C TRP A 133 -8.26 18.82 -1.81
N THR A 134 -8.54 18.25 -2.98
CA THR A 134 -9.42 17.10 -3.18
C THR A 134 -8.76 16.10 -4.12
N TYR A 135 -9.19 14.85 -4.08
CA TYR A 135 -8.83 13.86 -5.10
C TYR A 135 -9.88 13.85 -6.22
N SER A 136 -9.59 13.09 -7.29
CA SER A 136 -10.60 12.72 -8.27
C SER A 136 -11.71 11.88 -7.60
N SER A 137 -12.95 12.02 -8.09
CA SER A 137 -14.12 11.34 -7.52
C SER A 137 -14.09 9.80 -7.66
N ASP A 138 -13.17 9.26 -8.46
CA ASP A 138 -12.94 7.81 -8.61
C ASP A 138 -11.93 7.24 -7.61
N GLU A 139 -11.21 8.11 -6.87
CA GLU A 139 -10.33 7.66 -5.78
C GLU A 139 -11.15 7.17 -4.58
N ASP A 140 -10.78 6.02 -4.03
CA ASP A 140 -11.49 5.36 -2.94
C ASP A 140 -11.59 6.22 -1.67
N ILE A 141 -10.50 6.91 -1.31
CA ILE A 141 -10.48 7.82 -0.16
C ILE A 141 -11.42 9.00 -0.36
N GLN A 142 -11.57 9.52 -1.59
CA GLN A 142 -12.51 10.60 -1.89
C GLN A 142 -13.95 10.13 -1.75
N GLN A 143 -14.27 8.94 -2.26
CA GLN A 143 -15.60 8.36 -2.14
C GLN A 143 -16.00 8.19 -0.68
N ILE A 144 -15.12 7.63 0.16
CA ILE A 144 -15.39 7.46 1.59
C ILE A 144 -15.58 8.82 2.27
N PHE A 145 -14.76 9.81 1.92
CA PHE A 145 -14.88 11.15 2.47
C PHE A 145 -16.20 11.84 2.06
N ASP A 146 -16.57 11.74 0.80
CA ASP A 146 -17.81 12.33 0.26
C ASP A 146 -19.05 11.75 0.96
N ASP A 147 -19.08 10.43 1.15
CA ASP A 147 -20.17 9.73 1.83
C ASP A 147 -20.24 10.09 3.32
N THR A 148 -19.08 10.14 3.98
CA THR A 148 -19.02 10.31 5.45
C THR A 148 -19.18 11.78 5.87
N VAL A 149 -18.57 12.71 5.14
CA VAL A 149 -18.47 14.11 5.52
C VAL A 149 -19.40 14.99 4.73
N LEU A 150 -19.37 14.91 3.39
CA LEU A 150 -20.11 15.82 2.53
C LEU A 150 -21.60 15.50 2.45
N ALA A 151 -22.00 14.25 2.66
CA ALA A 151 -23.38 13.80 2.67
C ALA A 151 -24.16 14.26 1.41
N GLY A 152 -23.54 14.13 0.24
CA GLY A 152 -24.10 14.52 -1.05
C GLY A 152 -23.93 16.00 -1.43
N GLN A 153 -23.29 16.81 -0.61
CA GLN A 153 -22.94 18.18 -0.99
C GLN A 153 -21.67 18.18 -1.86
N PRO A 154 -21.60 19.04 -2.88
CA PRO A 154 -20.43 19.11 -3.75
C PRO A 154 -19.24 19.78 -3.06
N VAL A 155 -18.04 19.35 -3.39
CA VAL A 155 -16.81 20.10 -3.06
C VAL A 155 -16.83 21.44 -3.78
N THR A 156 -16.28 22.48 -3.13
CA THR A 156 -16.17 23.82 -3.73
C THR A 156 -15.44 23.79 -5.08
N SER A 157 -15.93 24.56 -6.05
CA SER A 157 -15.27 24.71 -7.36
C SER A 157 -13.89 25.37 -7.30
N LEU A 158 -13.52 25.94 -6.14
CA LEU A 158 -12.20 26.52 -5.90
C LEU A 158 -11.18 25.50 -5.37
N ALA A 159 -11.60 24.25 -5.14
CA ALA A 159 -10.71 23.19 -4.72
C ALA A 159 -9.67 22.86 -5.79
N ARG A 160 -8.45 22.52 -5.35
CA ARG A 160 -7.39 22.05 -6.20
C ARG A 160 -7.34 20.53 -6.20
N LEU A 161 -7.05 19.95 -7.36
CA LEU A 161 -6.94 18.51 -7.50
C LEU A 161 -5.53 18.03 -7.12
N ALA A 162 -5.45 17.08 -6.20
CA ALA A 162 -4.25 16.31 -5.92
C ALA A 162 -4.30 15.00 -6.73
N VAL A 163 -3.29 14.77 -7.56
CA VAL A 163 -3.23 13.59 -8.45
C VAL A 163 -2.71 12.33 -7.74
N SER A 164 -2.27 12.45 -6.48
CA SER A 164 -1.81 11.34 -5.66
C SER A 164 -1.81 11.74 -4.18
N ALA A 165 -1.73 10.75 -3.28
CA ALA A 165 -1.62 11.00 -1.84
C ALA A 165 -0.30 11.72 -1.48
N GLN A 166 0.79 11.47 -2.22
CA GLN A 166 2.03 12.22 -2.06
C GLN A 166 1.83 13.69 -2.40
N THR A 167 1.21 14.00 -3.57
CA THR A 167 0.89 15.37 -3.97
C THR A 167 -0.01 16.06 -2.95
N MET A 168 -1.00 15.35 -2.39
CA MET A 168 -1.88 15.87 -1.33
C MET A 168 -1.07 16.26 -0.09
N SER A 169 -0.24 15.34 0.43
CA SER A 169 0.61 15.59 1.60
C SER A 169 1.56 16.78 1.39
N ASP A 170 2.24 16.82 0.25
CA ASP A 170 3.18 17.89 -0.09
C ASP A 170 2.46 19.23 -0.22
N SER A 171 1.29 19.24 -0.86
CA SER A 171 0.50 20.47 -1.07
C SER A 171 -0.02 21.05 0.24
N ILE A 172 -0.49 20.19 1.16
CA ILE A 172 -0.91 20.63 2.49
C ILE A 172 0.29 21.19 3.26
N GLY A 173 1.42 20.50 3.23
CA GLY A 173 2.62 20.87 3.98
C GLY A 173 3.32 22.14 3.47
N ALA A 174 3.16 22.47 2.19
CA ALA A 174 3.81 23.61 1.55
C ALA A 174 2.99 24.91 1.56
N ASN A 175 1.65 24.83 1.65
CA ASN A 175 0.78 25.99 1.46
C ASN A 175 0.03 26.32 2.76
N PRO A 176 0.33 27.47 3.40
CA PRO A 176 -0.46 27.97 4.51
C PRO A 176 -1.96 28.08 4.14
N GLY A 177 -2.84 27.70 5.07
CA GLY A 177 -4.28 27.69 4.79
C GLY A 177 -4.80 26.45 4.09
N SER A 178 -3.94 25.47 3.75
CA SER A 178 -4.38 24.25 3.09
C SER A 178 -5.07 23.27 4.03
N VAL A 179 -6.10 22.60 3.46
CA VAL A 179 -6.81 21.44 4.03
C VAL A 179 -6.98 20.36 2.94
N GLY A 180 -6.87 19.11 3.32
CA GLY A 180 -7.11 17.97 2.45
C GLY A 180 -7.29 16.69 3.24
N VAL A 181 -7.43 15.56 2.54
CA VAL A 181 -7.71 14.26 3.10
C VAL A 181 -6.52 13.33 2.88
N LEU A 182 -6.06 12.66 3.93
CA LEU A 182 -4.96 11.69 3.88
C LEU A 182 -5.32 10.43 4.68
N THR A 183 -4.69 9.33 4.38
CA THR A 183 -4.66 8.21 5.32
C THR A 183 -3.57 8.44 6.38
N ARG A 184 -3.69 7.79 7.53
CA ARG A 184 -2.70 7.91 8.61
C ARG A 184 -1.30 7.50 8.14
N ARG A 185 -1.19 6.47 7.30
CA ARG A 185 0.08 6.02 6.74
C ARG A 185 0.73 7.02 5.77
N TRP A 186 -0.07 7.93 5.17
CA TRP A 186 0.42 9.00 4.29
C TRP A 186 0.70 10.31 5.00
N LYS A 187 0.24 10.46 6.24
CA LYS A 187 0.48 11.69 7.00
C LYS A 187 1.97 11.84 7.26
N ALA A 188 2.58 12.85 6.66
CA ALA A 188 4.00 13.14 6.78
C ALA A 188 4.28 14.65 6.75
N GLY A 189 5.52 15.02 7.06
CA GLY A 189 6.00 16.38 6.90
C GLY A 189 5.28 17.41 7.78
N ASN A 190 5.11 18.62 7.22
CA ASN A 190 4.52 19.77 7.92
C ASN A 190 2.99 19.75 7.84
N THR A 191 2.36 18.63 8.23
CA THR A 191 0.92 18.49 8.28
C THR A 191 0.43 18.20 9.71
N ARG A 192 -0.76 18.69 10.05
CA ARG A 192 -1.42 18.42 11.31
C ARG A 192 -2.74 17.68 11.06
N GLU A 193 -2.99 16.65 11.83
CA GLU A 193 -4.30 16.01 11.89
C GLU A 193 -5.28 16.93 12.63
N ALA A 194 -6.41 17.24 11.98
CA ALA A 194 -7.47 18.05 12.55
C ALA A 194 -8.71 17.22 12.90
N LEU A 195 -8.94 16.10 12.23
CA LEU A 195 -10.07 15.20 12.50
C LEU A 195 -9.77 13.81 11.88
N VAL A 196 -10.16 12.74 12.59
CA VAL A 196 -10.34 11.39 12.02
C VAL A 196 -11.78 11.29 11.57
N VAL A 197 -12.03 11.11 10.27
CA VAL A 197 -13.39 11.07 9.70
C VAL A 197 -13.94 9.66 9.57
N ALA A 198 -13.07 8.69 9.34
CA ALA A 198 -13.42 7.29 9.20
C ALA A 198 -12.21 6.38 9.49
N SER A 199 -12.50 5.12 9.83
CA SER A 199 -11.53 4.03 9.77
C SER A 199 -12.05 3.04 8.74
N ALA A 200 -11.27 2.74 7.71
CA ALA A 200 -11.69 1.90 6.60
C ALA A 200 -10.85 0.63 6.49
N PRO A 201 -11.43 -0.51 6.10
CA PRO A 201 -10.66 -1.71 5.82
C PRO A 201 -9.76 -1.48 4.60
N VAL A 202 -8.57 -2.07 4.62
CA VAL A 202 -7.71 -2.17 3.44
C VAL A 202 -7.86 -3.58 2.89
N LEU A 203 -8.22 -3.65 1.61
CA LEU A 203 -8.60 -4.88 0.95
C LEU A 203 -7.62 -5.23 -0.16
N VAL A 204 -7.28 -6.52 -0.24
CA VAL A 204 -6.75 -7.14 -1.45
C VAL A 204 -7.90 -7.74 -2.22
N ILE A 205 -8.11 -7.30 -3.45
CA ILE A 205 -9.14 -7.80 -4.35
C ILE A 205 -8.47 -8.61 -5.45
N THR A 206 -9.05 -9.78 -5.76
CA THR A 206 -8.57 -10.69 -6.81
C THR A 206 -9.66 -10.95 -7.83
N LYS A 207 -9.28 -11.29 -9.08
CA LYS A 207 -10.25 -11.59 -10.15
C LYS A 207 -11.03 -12.89 -9.90
N SER A 208 -10.43 -13.83 -9.19
CA SER A 208 -11.00 -15.15 -8.85
C SER A 208 -10.42 -15.62 -7.52
N GLU A 209 -10.90 -16.76 -7.00
CA GLU A 209 -10.37 -17.34 -5.76
C GLU A 209 -8.84 -17.53 -5.84
N PRO A 210 -8.06 -16.96 -4.90
CA PRO A 210 -6.61 -16.92 -4.98
C PRO A 210 -5.99 -18.31 -4.80
N GLN A 211 -4.99 -18.62 -5.63
CA GLN A 211 -4.22 -19.85 -5.61
C GLN A 211 -2.71 -19.57 -5.56
N GLY A 212 -1.93 -20.56 -5.14
CA GLY A 212 -0.46 -20.49 -5.18
C GLY A 212 0.10 -19.23 -4.51
N ALA A 213 1.02 -18.55 -5.18
CA ALA A 213 1.71 -17.37 -4.65
C ALA A 213 0.76 -16.24 -4.24
N ILE A 214 -0.36 -16.03 -4.95
CA ILE A 214 -1.33 -14.98 -4.58
C ILE A 214 -1.97 -15.31 -3.23
N LYS A 215 -2.36 -16.56 -3.01
CA LYS A 215 -2.90 -17.01 -1.72
C LYS A 215 -1.89 -16.83 -0.58
N ASP A 216 -0.64 -17.19 -0.83
CA ASP A 216 0.43 -17.07 0.18
C ASP A 216 0.74 -15.62 0.52
N LEU A 217 0.75 -14.71 -0.48
CA LEU A 217 0.91 -13.27 -0.30
C LEU A 217 -0.22 -12.70 0.58
N ILE A 218 -1.48 -13.03 0.28
CA ILE A 218 -2.64 -12.58 1.05
C ILE A 218 -2.55 -13.10 2.49
N ALA A 219 -2.26 -14.39 2.68
CA ALA A 219 -2.12 -14.98 4.01
C ALA A 219 -0.97 -14.36 4.82
N CYS A 220 0.11 -13.91 4.18
CA CYS A 220 1.18 -13.16 4.82
C CYS A 220 0.72 -11.75 5.21
N LEU A 221 0.08 -11.01 4.30
CA LEU A 221 -0.43 -9.65 4.54
C LEU A 221 -1.42 -9.61 5.71
N GLN A 222 -2.26 -10.62 5.87
CA GLN A 222 -3.24 -10.72 6.96
C GLN A 222 -2.62 -10.94 8.35
N LYS A 223 -1.30 -11.20 8.42
CA LYS A 223 -0.56 -11.42 9.67
C LYS A 223 0.31 -10.22 10.08
N LYS A 224 0.33 -9.18 9.26
CA LYS A 224 1.09 -7.94 9.50
C LYS A 224 0.31 -6.97 10.40
#